data_1082f028630f7d5116bfa8788c76b702
#
_entry.id   1082f028630f7d5116bfa8788c76b702
#
_cell.length_a   1.000
_cell.length_b   1.000
_cell.length_c   1.000
_cell.angle_alpha   90.00
_cell.angle_beta   90.00
_cell.angle_gamma   90.00
#
_symmetry.space_group_name_H-M   'P 1'
#
loop_
_entity.id
_entity.type
_entity.pdbx_description
1 polymer ?
#
loop_
_entity_poly.entity_id
_entity_poly.type
_entity_poly.pdbx_seq_one_letter_code
_entity_poly.pdbx_strand_id
1 'polypeptide(L)'
;MADIEGIARRIYNIAISPDTVTGLINGGLSVPLDYGYMIYGVFDTDSRFKRETERIRIMTAIKNDILNYENIVNAVSRIFHLFNNFLSEQAQDKIYRVVITSIAGRIIANTIASNIAKAVIEKTSFTYVVFKGKGNPITLLSTFLLLGGMTERSIRTSDGLSTDAPEIYELLRPHDYDLLYFLFIDAVQPFVDAIHAGYTEGKPTFIKIIELVGENLNGKSKDW
;
A
#
# COMPACT_ATOMS: atom_id res chain seq x y z
N MET A 1 -1.29 20.72 4.58
CA MET A 1 -2.78 20.70 4.48
C MET A 1 -3.16 19.62 3.49
N ALA A 2 -3.95 18.65 3.92
CA ALA A 2 -4.32 17.49 3.12
C ALA A 2 -5.22 17.90 1.93
N ASP A 3 -5.03 17.23 0.79
CA ASP A 3 -5.93 17.31 -0.37
C ASP A 3 -7.19 16.46 -0.10
N ILE A 4 -8.11 17.02 0.68
CA ILE A 4 -9.32 16.34 1.16
C ILE A 4 -10.17 15.80 0.01
N GLU A 5 -10.36 16.60 -1.05
CA GLU A 5 -11.19 16.23 -2.20
C GLU A 5 -10.52 15.12 -3.04
N GLY A 6 -9.21 15.26 -3.29
CA GLY A 6 -8.46 14.25 -4.01
C GLY A 6 -8.38 12.91 -3.27
N ILE A 7 -8.21 12.94 -1.95
CA ILE A 7 -8.24 11.73 -1.10
C ILE A 7 -9.63 11.07 -1.17
N ALA A 8 -10.70 11.85 -0.95
CA ALA A 8 -12.06 11.34 -0.97
C ALA A 8 -12.43 10.70 -2.32
N ARG A 9 -12.07 11.35 -3.43
CA ARG A 9 -12.31 10.83 -4.78
C ARG A 9 -11.58 9.51 -5.04
N ARG A 10 -10.34 9.40 -4.61
CA ARG A 10 -9.55 8.15 -4.77
C ARG A 10 -10.12 7.01 -3.94
N ILE A 11 -10.54 7.26 -2.69
CA ILE A 11 -11.23 6.27 -1.84
C ILE A 11 -12.54 5.82 -2.50
N TYR A 12 -13.35 6.79 -2.99
CA TYR A 12 -14.59 6.49 -3.68
C TYR A 12 -14.38 5.56 -4.88
N ASN A 13 -13.42 5.88 -5.75
CA ASN A 13 -13.13 5.07 -6.94
C ASN A 13 -12.77 3.62 -6.60
N ILE A 14 -11.98 3.40 -5.54
CA ILE A 14 -11.63 2.06 -5.07
C ILE A 14 -12.86 1.35 -4.50
N ALA A 15 -13.71 2.06 -3.76
CA ALA A 15 -14.90 1.49 -3.13
C ALA A 15 -15.98 1.05 -4.13
N ILE A 16 -16.13 1.77 -5.27
CA ILE A 16 -17.15 1.43 -6.27
C ILE A 16 -16.68 0.43 -7.32
N SER A 17 -15.39 0.35 -7.55
CA SER A 17 -14.80 -0.54 -8.56
C SER A 17 -13.56 -1.25 -8.01
N PRO A 18 -13.73 -2.40 -7.35
CA PRO A 18 -12.59 -3.20 -6.86
C PRO A 18 -11.62 -3.61 -7.96
N ASP A 19 -12.05 -3.65 -9.21
CA ASP A 19 -11.18 -3.95 -10.37
C ASP A 19 -10.18 -2.84 -10.67
N THR A 20 -10.46 -1.60 -10.25
CA THR A 20 -9.52 -0.47 -10.30
C THR A 20 -8.23 -0.79 -9.54
N VAL A 21 -8.33 -1.56 -8.47
CA VAL A 21 -7.21 -2.01 -7.64
C VAL A 21 -6.20 -2.81 -8.46
N THR A 22 -6.67 -3.72 -9.33
CA THR A 22 -5.81 -4.52 -10.21
C THR A 22 -5.04 -3.62 -11.19
N GLY A 23 -5.67 -2.57 -11.71
CA GLY A 23 -5.03 -1.57 -12.56
C GLY A 23 -3.94 -0.76 -11.85
N LEU A 24 -4.19 -0.35 -10.60
CA LEU A 24 -3.23 0.39 -9.77
C LEU A 24 -1.97 -0.44 -9.48
N ILE A 25 -2.14 -1.69 -9.06
CA ILE A 25 -1.01 -2.62 -8.82
C ILE A 25 -0.26 -2.87 -10.13
N ASN A 26 -0.95 -2.88 -11.26
CA ASN A 26 -0.34 -3.04 -12.57
C ASN A 26 0.59 -1.89 -12.95
N GLY A 27 0.29 -0.65 -12.58
CA GLY A 27 1.17 0.51 -12.78
C GLY A 27 2.38 0.53 -11.84
N GLY A 28 2.22 0.03 -10.62
CA GLY A 28 3.22 0.10 -9.56
C GLY A 28 4.42 -0.84 -9.70
N LEU A 29 4.28 -1.97 -10.39
CA LEU A 29 5.35 -2.98 -10.54
C LEU A 29 6.05 -2.85 -11.91
N SER A 30 6.68 -1.71 -12.19
CA SER A 30 7.38 -1.49 -13.46
C SER A 30 8.89 -1.70 -13.35
N VAL A 31 9.43 -2.61 -14.17
CA VAL A 31 10.86 -2.94 -14.25
C VAL A 31 11.79 -1.73 -14.46
N PRO A 32 11.46 -0.72 -15.29
CA PRO A 32 12.32 0.45 -15.47
C PRO A 32 12.52 1.28 -14.20
N LEU A 33 11.51 1.36 -13.33
CA LEU A 33 11.61 2.05 -12.04
C LEU A 33 12.60 1.34 -11.09
N ASP A 34 12.56 0.01 -11.08
CA ASP A 34 13.44 -0.80 -10.22
C ASP A 34 14.91 -0.66 -10.64
N TYR A 35 15.21 -0.54 -11.94
CA TYR A 35 16.55 -0.22 -12.43
C TYR A 35 17.04 1.16 -11.99
N GLY A 36 16.18 2.17 -12.05
CA GLY A 36 16.50 3.53 -11.59
C GLY A 36 16.87 3.55 -10.11
N TYR A 37 16.09 2.88 -9.27
CA TYR A 37 16.35 2.76 -7.83
C TYR A 37 17.65 2.01 -7.52
N MET A 38 17.95 0.95 -8.25
CA MET A 38 19.20 0.21 -8.06
C MET A 38 20.43 1.09 -8.35
N ILE A 39 20.44 1.84 -9.46
CA ILE A 39 21.54 2.72 -9.82
C ILE A 39 21.70 3.82 -8.77
N TYR A 40 20.62 4.44 -8.34
CA TYR A 40 20.66 5.49 -7.31
C TYR A 40 21.24 4.97 -5.98
N GLY A 41 20.86 3.76 -5.58
CA GLY A 41 21.34 3.12 -4.34
C GLY A 41 22.87 2.92 -4.29
N VAL A 42 23.53 2.79 -5.45
CA VAL A 42 24.99 2.65 -5.53
C VAL A 42 25.71 3.95 -5.20
N PHE A 43 25.11 5.10 -5.51
CA PHE A 43 25.74 6.41 -5.34
C PHE A 43 25.47 7.09 -4.00
N ASP A 44 24.46 6.63 -3.24
CA ASP A 44 24.13 7.21 -1.94
C ASP A 44 24.96 6.55 -0.84
N THR A 45 25.97 7.26 -0.35
CA THR A 45 26.91 6.77 0.66
C THR A 45 26.52 7.13 2.09
N ASP A 46 25.71 8.15 2.30
CA ASP A 46 25.44 8.73 3.62
C ASP A 46 24.54 7.83 4.51
N SER A 47 23.71 7.01 3.90
CA SER A 47 22.82 6.07 4.61
C SER A 47 23.27 4.61 4.52
N ARG A 48 24.54 4.35 4.23
CA ARG A 48 25.07 3.02 3.91
C ARG A 48 24.78 1.96 5.00
N PHE A 49 25.00 2.30 6.25
CA PHE A 49 24.78 1.36 7.36
C PHE A 49 23.29 1.00 7.52
N LYS A 50 22.41 2.00 7.48
CA LYS A 50 20.95 1.79 7.56
C LYS A 50 20.47 0.89 6.42
N ARG A 51 20.92 1.17 5.19
CA ARG A 51 20.55 0.37 4.02
C ARG A 51 21.05 -1.05 4.07
N GLU A 52 22.26 -1.28 4.56
CA GLU A 52 22.79 -2.63 4.70
C GLU A 52 21.96 -3.44 5.69
N THR A 53 21.56 -2.84 6.80
CA THR A 53 20.65 -3.46 7.77
C THR A 53 19.29 -3.80 7.14
N GLU A 54 18.70 -2.87 6.39
CA GLU A 54 17.42 -3.08 5.71
C GLU A 54 17.54 -4.12 4.58
N ARG A 55 18.66 -4.17 3.87
CA ARG A 55 18.93 -5.23 2.89
C ARG A 55 18.99 -6.60 3.52
N ILE A 56 19.66 -6.74 4.65
CA ILE A 56 19.70 -8.00 5.40
C ILE A 56 18.30 -8.38 5.85
N ARG A 57 17.52 -7.40 6.34
CA ARG A 57 16.14 -7.63 6.79
C ARG A 57 15.25 -8.13 5.66
N ILE A 58 15.22 -7.46 4.49
CA ILE A 58 14.40 -7.91 3.36
C ILE A 58 14.84 -9.26 2.81
N MET A 59 16.15 -9.52 2.72
CA MET A 59 16.67 -10.81 2.28
C MET A 59 16.26 -11.93 3.24
N THR A 60 16.26 -11.66 4.54
CA THR A 60 15.78 -12.60 5.57
C THR A 60 14.28 -12.82 5.46
N ALA A 61 13.51 -11.77 5.28
CA ALA A 61 12.07 -11.83 5.10
C ALA A 61 11.68 -12.64 3.84
N ILE A 62 12.37 -12.42 2.71
CA ILE A 62 12.17 -13.20 1.48
C ILE A 62 12.54 -14.69 1.70
N LYS A 63 13.64 -14.96 2.40
CA LYS A 63 14.03 -16.33 2.74
C LYS A 63 12.99 -17.04 3.61
N ASN A 64 12.29 -16.29 4.47
CA ASN A 64 11.22 -16.76 5.32
C ASN A 64 9.83 -16.68 4.64
N ASP A 65 9.79 -16.61 3.32
CA ASP A 65 8.57 -16.63 2.50
C ASP A 65 7.57 -15.51 2.81
N ILE A 66 8.07 -14.29 3.07
CA ILE A 66 7.19 -13.13 3.34
C ILE A 66 6.31 -12.78 2.13
N LEU A 67 6.76 -13.08 0.90
CA LEU A 67 6.08 -12.79 -0.35
C LEU A 67 5.01 -13.85 -0.67
N ASN A 68 4.08 -14.07 0.24
CA ASN A 68 2.95 -14.97 0.04
C ASN A 68 1.62 -14.22 0.17
N TYR A 69 0.55 -14.88 -0.30
CA TYR A 69 -0.80 -14.32 -0.32
C TYR A 69 -1.28 -13.88 1.07
N GLU A 70 -1.06 -14.72 2.08
CA GLU A 70 -1.56 -14.48 3.44
C GLU A 70 -0.89 -13.25 4.08
N ASN A 71 0.41 -13.10 3.90
CA ASN A 71 1.15 -11.95 4.42
C ASN A 71 0.70 -10.64 3.75
N ILE A 72 0.43 -10.66 2.45
CA ILE A 72 -0.07 -9.48 1.74
C ILE A 72 -1.49 -9.13 2.19
N VAL A 73 -2.38 -10.14 2.32
CA VAL A 73 -3.72 -9.92 2.89
C VAL A 73 -3.63 -9.36 4.30
N ASN A 74 -2.77 -9.91 5.15
CA ASN A 74 -2.60 -9.46 6.52
C ASN A 74 -2.07 -8.02 6.58
N ALA A 75 -1.08 -7.66 5.76
CA ALA A 75 -0.54 -6.32 5.69
C ALA A 75 -1.61 -5.29 5.31
N VAL A 76 -2.35 -5.56 4.23
CA VAL A 76 -3.43 -4.69 3.76
C VAL A 76 -4.58 -4.62 4.75
N SER A 77 -4.98 -5.76 5.32
CA SER A 77 -6.06 -5.82 6.32
C SER A 77 -5.76 -5.00 7.57
N ARG A 78 -4.50 -4.94 8.02
CA ARG A 78 -4.10 -4.10 9.15
C ARG A 78 -4.37 -2.62 8.88
N ILE A 79 -4.04 -2.14 7.68
CA ILE A 79 -4.33 -0.74 7.29
C ILE A 79 -5.83 -0.49 7.30
N PHE A 80 -6.64 -1.38 6.72
CA PHE A 80 -8.09 -1.24 6.73
C PHE A 80 -8.70 -1.38 8.13
N HIS A 81 -8.14 -2.21 9.00
CA HIS A 81 -8.57 -2.28 10.40
C HIS A 81 -8.32 -0.95 11.13
N LEU A 82 -7.14 -0.34 10.95
CA LEU A 82 -6.85 0.96 11.53
C LEU A 82 -7.80 2.03 10.99
N PHE A 83 -8.02 2.07 9.68
CA PHE A 83 -8.97 2.97 9.04
C PHE A 83 -10.39 2.82 9.62
N ASN A 84 -10.87 1.59 9.76
CA ASN A 84 -12.19 1.29 10.30
C ASN A 84 -12.31 1.64 11.79
N ASN A 85 -11.27 1.42 12.58
CA ASN A 85 -11.24 1.83 13.98
C ASN A 85 -11.32 3.37 14.09
N PHE A 86 -10.61 4.07 13.22
CA PHE A 86 -10.66 5.52 13.15
C PHE A 86 -12.08 6.02 12.77
N LEU A 87 -12.78 5.33 11.88
CA LEU A 87 -14.18 5.56 11.57
C LEU A 87 -15.09 5.33 12.78
N SER A 88 -14.93 4.21 13.50
CA SER A 88 -15.80 3.82 14.60
C SER A 88 -15.71 4.74 15.80
N GLU A 89 -14.53 5.29 16.07
CA GLU A 89 -14.32 6.27 17.14
C GLU A 89 -15.06 7.60 16.90
N GLN A 90 -15.35 7.93 15.64
CA GLN A 90 -16.02 9.17 15.25
C GLN A 90 -17.53 9.03 15.11
N ALA A 91 -18.08 7.82 15.14
CA ALA A 91 -19.48 7.54 14.84
C ALA A 91 -20.44 7.85 16.02
N GLN A 92 -20.38 9.04 16.59
CA GLN A 92 -21.32 9.45 17.66
C GLN A 92 -22.65 10.02 17.11
N ASP A 93 -22.71 10.40 15.83
CA ASP A 93 -23.90 10.98 15.21
C ASP A 93 -24.65 9.96 14.31
N LYS A 94 -25.98 10.00 14.33
CA LYS A 94 -26.84 9.07 13.58
C LYS A 94 -26.67 9.17 12.06
N ILE A 95 -26.48 10.37 11.53
CA ILE A 95 -26.26 10.60 10.09
C ILE A 95 -24.92 10.00 9.65
N TYR A 96 -23.93 10.16 10.50
CA TYR A 96 -22.60 9.61 10.36
C TYR A 96 -22.61 8.08 10.29
N ARG A 97 -23.41 7.42 11.13
CA ARG A 97 -23.52 5.95 11.15
C ARG A 97 -23.98 5.36 9.81
N VAL A 98 -24.91 6.00 9.12
CA VAL A 98 -25.44 5.50 7.84
C VAL A 98 -24.37 5.58 6.76
N VAL A 99 -23.65 6.71 6.68
CA VAL A 99 -22.55 6.91 5.73
C VAL A 99 -21.41 5.95 6.03
N ILE A 100 -20.98 5.88 7.29
CA ILE A 100 -19.93 4.99 7.74
C ILE A 100 -20.28 3.51 7.51
N THR A 101 -21.49 3.09 7.79
CA THR A 101 -21.91 1.70 7.57
C THR A 101 -21.86 1.33 6.09
N SER A 102 -22.22 2.27 5.20
CA SER A 102 -22.14 2.06 3.76
C SER A 102 -20.71 1.97 3.27
N ILE A 103 -19.81 2.83 3.78
CA ILE A 103 -18.38 2.82 3.44
C ILE A 103 -17.70 1.60 4.06
N ALA A 104 -17.88 1.39 5.36
CA ALA A 104 -17.32 0.26 6.08
C ALA A 104 -17.77 -1.08 5.51
N GLY A 105 -19.06 -1.22 5.16
CA GLY A 105 -19.56 -2.44 4.52
C GLY A 105 -18.91 -2.74 3.16
N ARG A 106 -18.46 -1.73 2.44
CA ARG A 106 -17.75 -1.92 1.16
C ARG A 106 -16.24 -2.12 1.34
N ILE A 107 -15.64 -1.49 2.35
CA ILE A 107 -14.19 -1.56 2.63
C ILE A 107 -13.84 -2.79 3.49
N ILE A 108 -14.72 -3.18 4.44
CA ILE A 108 -14.54 -4.35 5.34
C ILE A 108 -14.79 -5.66 4.61
N ALA A 109 -15.54 -5.67 3.51
CA ALA A 109 -15.58 -6.90 2.74
C ALA A 109 -14.13 -7.25 2.40
N ASN A 110 -13.64 -8.37 2.94
CA ASN A 110 -12.30 -8.96 2.71
C ASN A 110 -11.89 -9.02 1.21
N THR A 111 -12.78 -8.58 0.36
CA THR A 111 -12.70 -8.53 -1.09
C THR A 111 -11.59 -7.60 -1.57
N ILE A 112 -11.45 -6.38 -1.01
CA ILE A 112 -10.41 -5.44 -1.48
C ILE A 112 -9.02 -5.96 -1.11
N ALA A 113 -8.81 -6.36 0.13
CA ALA A 113 -7.52 -6.93 0.57
C ALA A 113 -7.18 -8.20 -0.21
N SER A 114 -8.18 -9.06 -0.46
CA SER A 114 -8.03 -10.28 -1.26
C SER A 114 -7.72 -9.98 -2.72
N ASN A 115 -8.37 -8.99 -3.33
CA ASN A 115 -8.11 -8.58 -4.72
C ASN A 115 -6.72 -7.97 -4.86
N ILE A 116 -6.29 -7.13 -3.92
CA ILE A 116 -4.93 -6.60 -3.85
C ILE A 116 -3.91 -7.75 -3.79
N ALA A 117 -4.11 -8.68 -2.86
CA ALA A 117 -3.19 -9.80 -2.69
C ALA A 117 -3.14 -10.70 -3.93
N LYS A 118 -4.29 -11.01 -4.56
CA LYS A 118 -4.33 -11.77 -5.81
C LYS A 118 -3.56 -11.08 -6.92
N ALA A 119 -3.83 -9.81 -7.16
CA ALA A 119 -3.18 -9.03 -8.21
C ALA A 119 -1.65 -8.94 -7.98
N VAL A 120 -1.21 -8.76 -6.74
CA VAL A 120 0.22 -8.77 -6.39
C VAL A 120 0.83 -10.15 -6.65
N ILE A 121 0.20 -11.23 -6.18
CA ILE A 121 0.73 -12.60 -6.35
C ILE A 121 0.76 -13.02 -7.82
N GLU A 122 -0.28 -12.73 -8.59
CA GLU A 122 -0.29 -13.03 -10.02
C GLU A 122 0.89 -12.39 -10.74
N LYS A 123 1.21 -11.14 -10.39
CA LYS A 123 2.35 -10.44 -10.95
C LYS A 123 3.70 -10.93 -10.44
N THR A 124 3.82 -11.15 -9.14
CA THR A 124 5.07 -11.66 -8.55
C THR A 124 5.30 -13.11 -8.96
N SER A 125 4.26 -13.92 -9.10
CA SER A 125 4.37 -15.30 -9.59
C SER A 125 4.84 -15.34 -11.04
N PHE A 126 4.38 -14.45 -11.90
CA PHE A 126 4.90 -14.31 -13.26
C PHE A 126 6.40 -13.98 -13.24
N THR A 127 6.80 -13.04 -12.41
CA THR A 127 8.20 -12.67 -12.19
C THR A 127 9.01 -13.87 -11.66
N TYR A 128 8.49 -14.60 -10.69
CA TYR A 128 9.15 -15.75 -10.07
C TYR A 128 9.29 -16.97 -11.01
N VAL A 129 8.30 -17.23 -11.86
CA VAL A 129 8.37 -18.31 -12.87
C VAL A 129 9.42 -18.00 -13.94
N VAL A 130 9.52 -16.76 -14.36
CA VAL A 130 10.60 -16.32 -15.27
C VAL A 130 11.97 -16.53 -14.61
N PHE A 131 12.08 -16.43 -13.29
CA PHE A 131 13.32 -16.61 -12.54
C PHE A 131 13.69 -18.06 -12.21
N LYS A 132 12.71 -18.95 -12.04
CA LYS A 132 12.95 -20.40 -11.85
C LYS A 132 13.27 -21.15 -13.13
N GLY A 133 13.17 -20.53 -14.30
CA GLY A 133 13.53 -21.12 -15.59
C GLY A 133 15.02 -21.47 -15.66
N LYS A 134 15.30 -22.75 -15.83
CA LYS A 134 16.64 -23.34 -15.87
C LYS A 134 17.60 -22.62 -16.82
N GLY A 135 18.66 -22.06 -16.26
CA GLY A 135 19.97 -22.32 -16.86
C GLY A 135 20.49 -21.37 -17.93
N ASN A 136 19.97 -20.14 -18.11
CA ASN A 136 20.60 -19.19 -19.02
C ASN A 136 21.29 -18.08 -18.20
N PRO A 137 22.60 -17.79 -18.38
CA PRO A 137 23.32 -16.77 -17.61
C PRO A 137 22.71 -15.37 -17.68
N ILE A 138 22.00 -15.06 -18.79
CA ILE A 138 21.25 -13.81 -18.95
C ILE A 138 20.05 -13.75 -17.98
N THR A 139 19.41 -14.88 -17.70
CA THR A 139 18.28 -14.97 -16.77
C THR A 139 18.74 -14.76 -15.31
N LEU A 140 19.91 -15.27 -14.95
CA LEU A 140 20.47 -15.08 -13.62
C LEU A 140 20.85 -13.61 -13.36
N LEU A 141 21.44 -12.94 -14.35
CA LEU A 141 21.81 -11.53 -14.23
C LEU A 141 20.56 -10.63 -14.11
N SER A 142 19.56 -10.87 -14.95
CA SER A 142 18.29 -10.12 -14.87
C SER A 142 17.54 -10.38 -13.58
N THR A 143 17.59 -11.60 -13.04
CA THR A 143 17.06 -11.95 -11.72
C THR A 143 17.75 -11.16 -10.62
N PHE A 144 19.06 -11.13 -10.65
CA PHE A 144 19.86 -10.40 -9.65
C PHE A 144 19.60 -8.88 -9.69
N LEU A 145 19.47 -8.33 -10.89
CA LEU A 145 19.16 -6.92 -11.11
C LEU A 145 17.74 -6.58 -10.63
N LEU A 146 16.76 -7.41 -10.92
CA LEU A 146 15.37 -7.21 -10.48
C LEU A 146 15.25 -7.35 -8.96
N LEU A 147 15.88 -8.36 -8.36
CA LEU A 147 15.90 -8.49 -6.91
C LEU A 147 16.58 -7.29 -6.25
N GLY A 148 17.67 -6.79 -6.82
CA GLY A 148 18.34 -5.58 -6.34
C GLY A 148 17.48 -4.34 -6.43
N GLY A 149 16.78 -4.14 -7.55
CA GLY A 149 15.85 -3.02 -7.74
C GLY A 149 14.63 -3.09 -6.81
N MET A 150 14.02 -4.26 -6.67
CA MET A 150 12.92 -4.48 -5.73
C MET A 150 13.34 -4.24 -4.28
N THR A 151 14.53 -4.69 -3.91
CA THR A 151 15.08 -4.48 -2.56
C THR A 151 15.25 -2.99 -2.28
N GLU A 152 15.87 -2.25 -3.18
CA GLU A 152 16.07 -0.81 -3.02
C GLU A 152 14.74 -0.06 -2.97
N ARG A 153 13.79 -0.43 -3.83
CA ARG A 153 12.44 0.14 -3.84
C ARG A 153 11.69 -0.15 -2.53
N SER A 154 11.76 -1.38 -2.03
CA SER A 154 11.18 -1.77 -0.75
C SER A 154 11.74 -0.92 0.40
N ILE A 155 13.06 -0.75 0.48
CA ILE A 155 13.72 0.04 1.51
C ILE A 155 13.28 1.51 1.42
N ARG A 156 13.29 2.11 0.22
CA ARG A 156 12.89 3.50 0.04
C ARG A 156 11.42 3.75 0.36
N THR A 157 10.56 2.81 -0.05
CA THR A 157 9.13 2.93 0.24
C THR A 157 8.85 2.78 1.74
N SER A 158 9.55 1.86 2.41
CA SER A 158 9.48 1.72 3.88
C SER A 158 10.01 2.98 4.60
N ASP A 159 11.10 3.55 4.10
CA ASP A 159 11.69 4.79 4.63
C ASP A 159 10.75 5.99 4.43
N GLY A 160 10.16 6.13 3.23
CA GLY A 160 9.13 7.12 2.95
C GLY A 160 7.93 6.96 3.89
N LEU A 161 7.43 5.73 4.04
CA LEU A 161 6.32 5.44 4.95
C LEU A 161 6.62 5.84 6.39
N SER A 162 7.85 5.62 6.87
CA SER A 162 8.27 6.01 8.23
C SER A 162 8.25 7.52 8.46
N THR A 163 8.40 8.29 7.39
CA THR A 163 8.42 9.77 7.43
C THR A 163 7.02 10.36 7.17
N ASP A 164 6.33 9.82 6.16
CA ASP A 164 5.08 10.39 5.63
C ASP A 164 3.84 9.90 6.39
N ALA A 165 3.87 8.68 6.94
CA ALA A 165 2.79 8.10 7.73
C ALA A 165 3.34 7.14 8.80
N PRO A 166 4.01 7.68 9.85
CA PRO A 166 4.67 6.88 10.88
C PRO A 166 3.74 5.92 11.60
N GLU A 167 2.46 6.26 11.78
CA GLU A 167 1.44 5.40 12.38
C GLU A 167 1.20 4.11 11.58
N ILE A 168 1.31 4.18 10.26
CA ILE A 168 1.20 3.01 9.38
C ILE A 168 2.50 2.21 9.39
N TYR A 169 3.64 2.90 9.39
CA TYR A 169 4.94 2.26 9.50
C TYR A 169 5.05 1.43 10.78
N GLU A 170 4.70 2.01 11.94
CA GLU A 170 4.72 1.32 13.23
C GLU A 170 3.75 0.13 13.29
N LEU A 171 2.62 0.23 12.58
CA LEU A 171 1.64 -0.86 12.46
C LEU A 171 2.20 -2.06 11.66
N LEU A 172 2.98 -1.80 10.62
CA LEU A 172 3.46 -2.81 9.68
C LEU A 172 4.83 -3.38 10.07
N ARG A 173 5.71 -2.55 10.62
CA ARG A 173 7.11 -2.85 10.95
C ARG A 173 7.34 -4.09 11.80
N PRO A 174 6.55 -4.39 12.85
CA PRO A 174 6.76 -5.57 13.70
C PRO A 174 6.65 -6.92 12.97
N HIS A 175 6.07 -6.93 11.78
CA HIS A 175 5.87 -8.12 10.95
C HIS A 175 6.66 -8.07 9.63
N ASP A 176 7.56 -7.09 9.47
CA ASP A 176 8.26 -6.81 8.21
C ASP A 176 7.34 -6.45 7.03
N TYR A 177 6.06 -6.14 7.29
CA TYR A 177 5.07 -5.80 6.26
C TYR A 177 5.30 -4.42 5.64
N ASP A 178 6.03 -3.53 6.30
CA ASP A 178 6.51 -2.28 5.75
C ASP A 178 7.39 -2.51 4.50
N LEU A 179 8.12 -3.63 4.47
CA LEU A 179 8.90 -4.05 3.30
C LEU A 179 8.04 -4.53 2.12
N LEU A 180 6.79 -4.90 2.37
CA LEU A 180 5.83 -5.28 1.33
C LEU A 180 5.04 -4.09 0.78
N TYR A 181 5.07 -2.94 1.46
CA TYR A 181 4.22 -1.80 1.19
C TYR A 181 4.33 -1.30 -0.26
N PHE A 182 5.53 -1.33 -0.86
CA PHE A 182 5.76 -0.96 -2.25
C PHE A 182 4.95 -1.77 -3.27
N LEU A 183 4.50 -2.98 -2.91
CA LEU A 183 3.73 -3.86 -3.79
C LEU A 183 2.28 -3.39 -3.98
N PHE A 184 1.74 -2.70 -2.98
CA PHE A 184 0.33 -2.33 -2.95
C PHE A 184 0.09 -0.86 -2.56
N ILE A 185 1.14 -0.04 -2.50
CA ILE A 185 1.07 1.38 -2.11
C ILE A 185 -0.01 2.13 -2.87
N ASP A 186 -0.05 2.03 -4.20
CA ASP A 186 -1.00 2.78 -5.04
C ASP A 186 -2.46 2.44 -4.73
N ALA A 187 -2.72 1.21 -4.29
CA ALA A 187 -4.04 0.74 -3.95
C ALA A 187 -4.50 1.16 -2.54
N VAL A 188 -3.58 1.34 -1.59
CA VAL A 188 -3.91 1.66 -0.20
C VAL A 188 -3.63 3.11 0.17
N GLN A 189 -2.84 3.82 -0.62
CA GLN A 189 -2.38 5.19 -0.33
C GLN A 189 -3.52 6.14 0.04
N PRO A 190 -4.69 6.17 -0.64
CA PRO A 190 -5.76 7.09 -0.25
C PRO A 190 -6.30 6.85 1.17
N PHE A 191 -6.30 5.60 1.62
CA PHE A 191 -6.71 5.25 2.98
C PHE A 191 -5.65 5.65 4.01
N VAL A 192 -4.37 5.47 3.66
CA VAL A 192 -3.23 5.93 4.46
C VAL A 192 -3.24 7.45 4.58
N ASP A 193 -3.43 8.17 3.47
CA ASP A 193 -3.52 9.64 3.45
C ASP A 193 -4.66 10.14 4.36
N ALA A 194 -5.82 9.48 4.34
CA ALA A 194 -6.94 9.86 5.19
C ALA A 194 -6.64 9.63 6.67
N ILE A 195 -6.05 8.48 7.04
CA ILE A 195 -5.63 8.19 8.41
C ILE A 195 -4.62 9.25 8.87
N HIS A 196 -3.58 9.48 8.05
CA HIS A 196 -2.53 10.44 8.35
C HIS A 196 -3.07 11.87 8.54
N ALA A 197 -3.99 12.31 7.67
CA ALA A 197 -4.68 13.58 7.83
C ALA A 197 -5.45 13.67 9.16
N GLY A 198 -6.06 12.57 9.58
CA GLY A 198 -6.72 12.48 10.88
C GLY A 198 -5.78 12.62 12.08
N TYR A 199 -4.56 12.06 11.97
CA TYR A 199 -3.54 12.20 13.02
C TYR A 199 -2.89 13.59 13.05
N THR A 200 -2.59 14.17 11.90
CA THR A 200 -1.81 15.40 11.78
C THR A 200 -2.64 16.68 11.80
N GLU A 201 -3.79 16.68 11.14
CA GLU A 201 -4.69 17.84 11.03
C GLU A 201 -5.94 17.71 11.93
N GLY A 202 -6.08 16.55 12.56
CA GLY A 202 -7.15 16.27 13.51
C GLY A 202 -8.36 15.55 12.91
N LYS A 203 -9.15 15.01 13.83
CA LYS A 203 -10.37 14.24 13.52
C LYS A 203 -11.36 14.93 12.57
N PRO A 204 -11.59 16.26 12.64
CA PRO A 204 -12.49 16.94 11.70
C PRO A 204 -12.08 16.80 10.22
N THR A 205 -10.77 16.78 9.95
CA THR A 205 -10.25 16.61 8.58
C THR A 205 -10.57 15.22 8.04
N PHE A 206 -10.31 14.18 8.83
CA PHE A 206 -10.69 12.81 8.48
C PHE A 206 -12.20 12.69 8.25
N ILE A 207 -13.02 13.26 9.14
CA ILE A 207 -14.47 13.28 9.04
C ILE A 207 -14.91 13.86 7.69
N LYS A 208 -14.37 15.02 7.32
CA LYS A 208 -14.73 15.69 6.08
C LYS A 208 -14.40 14.85 4.83
N ILE A 209 -13.25 14.14 4.85
CA ILE A 209 -12.91 13.19 3.79
C ILE A 209 -14.00 12.11 3.66
N ILE A 210 -14.43 11.54 4.77
CA ILE A 210 -15.42 10.47 4.80
C ILE A 210 -16.81 10.95 4.39
N GLU A 211 -17.20 12.14 4.78
CA GLU A 211 -18.46 12.77 4.34
C GLU A 211 -18.49 12.90 2.82
N LEU A 212 -17.42 13.41 2.21
CA LEU A 212 -17.32 13.54 0.75
C LEU A 212 -17.37 12.17 0.04
N VAL A 213 -16.73 11.14 0.59
CA VAL A 213 -16.86 9.76 0.08
C VAL A 213 -18.31 9.30 0.15
N GLY A 214 -19.00 9.56 1.26
CA GLY A 214 -20.39 9.20 1.46
C GLY A 214 -21.35 9.95 0.52
N GLU A 215 -21.14 11.24 0.30
CA GLU A 215 -21.91 12.04 -0.65
C GLU A 215 -21.80 11.49 -2.07
N ASN A 216 -20.59 11.13 -2.48
CA ASN A 216 -20.33 10.52 -3.78
C ASN A 216 -21.01 9.15 -3.92
N LEU A 217 -20.96 8.30 -2.88
CA LEU A 217 -21.61 6.99 -2.87
C LEU A 217 -23.13 7.07 -2.96
N ASN A 218 -23.74 8.15 -2.47
CA ASN A 218 -25.18 8.36 -2.44
C ASN A 218 -25.71 9.11 -3.69
N GLY A 219 -24.85 9.37 -4.69
CA GLY A 219 -25.24 10.08 -5.91
C GLY A 219 -25.59 11.55 -5.69
N LYS A 220 -25.18 12.14 -4.55
CA LYS A 220 -25.39 13.57 -4.23
C LYS A 220 -24.23 14.45 -4.70
N SER A 221 -23.23 13.86 -5.34
CA SER A 221 -22.10 14.61 -5.87
C SER A 221 -22.52 15.44 -7.06
N LYS A 222 -22.24 16.73 -6.99
CA LYS A 222 -22.19 17.59 -8.17
C LYS A 222 -20.97 17.14 -8.98
N ASP A 223 -21.15 17.03 -10.30
CA ASP A 223 -20.13 16.65 -11.29
C ASP A 223 -18.76 17.24 -10.94
N TRP A 224 -17.75 16.36 -10.87
CA TRP A 224 -16.34 16.73 -10.67
C TRP A 224 -15.69 17.13 -11.98
#